data_0b2ab7d6b44eb015d3fc3e6740908097
#
_entry.id   0b2ab7d6b44eb015d3fc3e6740908097
#
_cell.length_a   1.000
_cell.length_b   1.000
_cell.length_c   1.000
_cell.angle_alpha   90.00
_cell.angle_beta   90.00
_cell.angle_gamma   90.00
#
_symmetry.space_group_name_H-M   'P 1'
#
loop_
_entity.id
_entity.type
_entity.pdbx_description
1 polymer ?
#
loop_
_entity_poly.entity_id
_entity_poly.type
_entity_poly.pdbx_seq_one_letter_code
_entity_poly.pdbx_strand_id
1 'polypeptide(L)'
;GMHIRLLMITFFLQFFPDLIKKGHVFILQTPLFRVRNRKTKVSKKKIEAIEKELKAYDEGTDVEQDPELSKNGASSHKRHISFGSDFITQYCYTEDERLQAIADLGPDPEITRFKGLGEISPDEFKNFIGADIRLEKVTLSKGDQVAELLEYYMGKNTMERQNFIIDNLVIEEDIAEEYE
;
A
#
# COMPACT_ATOMS: atom_id res chain seq x y z
N GLY A 1 3.83 8.09 9.78
CA GLY A 1 2.49 7.93 9.15
C GLY A 1 1.55 7.04 9.94
N MET A 2 2.00 5.91 10.49
CA MET A 2 1.14 4.99 11.28
C MET A 2 0.52 5.65 12.52
N HIS A 3 1.28 6.47 13.24
CA HIS A 3 0.78 7.15 14.44
C HIS A 3 -0.37 8.11 14.13
N ILE A 4 -0.27 8.92 13.07
CA ILE A 4 -1.34 9.84 12.65
C ILE A 4 -2.58 9.05 12.23
N ARG A 5 -2.40 7.96 11.49
CA ARG A 5 -3.50 7.07 11.10
C ARG A 5 -4.26 6.53 12.31
N LEU A 6 -3.52 6.03 13.32
CA LEU A 6 -4.12 5.51 14.55
C LEU A 6 -4.88 6.60 15.31
N LEU A 7 -4.31 7.80 15.45
CA LEU A 7 -4.97 8.93 16.10
C LEU A 7 -6.27 9.34 15.39
N MET A 8 -6.27 9.37 14.07
CA MET A 8 -7.48 9.69 13.30
C MET A 8 -8.55 8.60 13.44
N ILE A 9 -8.18 7.32 13.41
CA ILE A 9 -9.14 6.24 13.63
C ILE A 9 -9.72 6.31 15.04
N THR A 10 -8.90 6.53 16.07
CA THR A 10 -9.37 6.68 17.45
C THR A 10 -10.29 7.90 17.63
N PHE A 11 -10.00 9.00 16.95
CA PHE A 11 -10.89 10.16 16.91
C PHE A 11 -12.28 9.79 16.35
N PHE A 12 -12.35 9.11 15.21
CA PHE A 12 -13.62 8.67 14.64
C PHE A 12 -14.34 7.65 15.53
N LEU A 13 -13.59 6.74 16.15
CA LEU A 13 -14.18 5.76 17.09
C LEU A 13 -14.81 6.44 18.30
N GLN A 14 -14.17 7.47 18.83
CA GLN A 14 -14.63 8.15 20.03
C GLN A 14 -15.79 9.10 19.75
N PHE A 15 -15.71 9.90 18.70
CA PHE A 15 -16.68 10.97 18.46
C PHE A 15 -17.74 10.62 17.40
N PHE A 16 -17.43 9.71 16.47
CA PHE A 16 -18.28 9.35 15.35
C PHE A 16 -18.33 7.83 15.08
N PRO A 17 -18.58 6.99 16.11
CA PRO A 17 -18.53 5.52 15.95
C PRO A 17 -19.51 4.99 14.88
N ASP A 18 -20.63 5.69 14.67
CA ASP A 18 -21.61 5.28 13.67
C ASP A 18 -21.09 5.39 12.23
N LEU A 19 -20.13 6.29 11.95
CA LEU A 19 -19.52 6.36 10.64
C LEU A 19 -18.73 5.10 10.33
N ILE A 20 -18.02 4.55 11.32
CA ILE A 20 -17.28 3.30 11.16
C ILE A 20 -18.23 2.12 11.06
N LYS A 21 -19.26 2.03 11.95
CA LYS A 21 -20.26 0.96 11.94
C LYS A 21 -21.02 0.89 10.63
N LYS A 22 -21.36 2.04 10.04
CA LYS A 22 -22.03 2.14 8.73
C LYS A 22 -21.07 1.99 7.55
N GLY A 23 -19.77 1.89 7.79
CA GLY A 23 -18.76 1.65 6.76
C GLY A 23 -18.44 2.87 5.90
N HIS A 24 -18.48 4.06 6.47
CA HIS A 24 -18.17 5.33 5.79
C HIS A 24 -16.73 5.81 6.00
N VAL A 25 -15.92 5.09 6.76
CA VAL A 25 -14.52 5.44 7.02
C VAL A 25 -13.61 4.51 6.25
N PHE A 26 -12.72 5.10 5.47
CA PHE A 26 -11.77 4.38 4.63
C PHE A 26 -10.36 4.97 4.80
N ILE A 27 -9.38 4.13 4.66
CA ILE A 27 -7.97 4.51 4.61
C ILE A 27 -7.52 4.45 3.14
N LEU A 28 -7.03 5.56 2.62
CA LEU A 28 -6.39 5.59 1.31
C LEU A 28 -5.03 4.89 1.41
N GLN A 29 -4.85 3.84 0.63
CA GLN A 29 -3.55 3.22 0.44
C GLN A 29 -2.76 4.05 -0.57
N THR A 30 -1.54 4.43 -0.22
CA THR A 30 -0.60 5.12 -1.09
C THR A 30 0.59 4.24 -1.39
N PRO A 31 1.19 4.35 -2.58
CA PRO A 31 2.32 3.51 -2.94
C PRO A 31 3.49 3.75 -1.97
N LEU A 32 4.20 2.67 -1.65
CA LEU A 32 5.42 2.70 -0.85
C LEU A 32 6.66 2.90 -1.73
N PHE A 33 6.60 2.41 -2.97
CA PHE A 33 7.73 2.47 -3.89
C PHE A 33 7.29 2.93 -5.27
N ARG A 34 8.22 3.60 -5.95
CA ARG A 34 8.18 3.89 -7.39
C ARG A 34 9.36 3.19 -8.05
N VAL A 35 9.07 2.29 -8.98
CA VAL A 35 10.07 1.62 -9.81
C VAL A 35 9.95 2.19 -11.22
N ARG A 36 11.03 2.75 -11.76
CA ARG A 36 11.05 3.42 -13.05
C ARG A 36 12.22 2.97 -13.90
N ASN A 37 11.99 2.74 -15.19
CA ASN A 37 13.08 2.49 -16.12
C ASN A 37 12.83 3.14 -17.48
N ARG A 38 13.89 3.36 -18.25
CA ARG A 38 13.77 3.87 -19.62
C ARG A 38 13.14 2.80 -20.50
N LYS A 39 12.24 3.21 -21.39
CA LYS A 39 11.60 2.30 -22.37
C LYS A 39 12.62 1.52 -23.20
N THR A 40 13.76 2.14 -23.51
CA THR A 40 14.85 1.53 -24.27
C THR A 40 15.52 0.36 -23.56
N LYS A 41 15.45 0.32 -22.22
CA LYS A 41 16.01 -0.77 -21.41
C LYS A 41 15.03 -1.92 -21.17
N VAL A 42 13.72 -1.68 -21.41
CA VAL A 42 12.66 -2.69 -21.24
C VAL A 42 12.43 -3.38 -22.58
N SER A 43 12.41 -4.70 -22.60
CA SER A 43 12.16 -5.43 -23.85
C SER A 43 10.75 -5.16 -24.38
N LYS A 44 10.61 -5.00 -25.69
CA LYS A 44 9.30 -4.77 -26.33
C LYS A 44 8.27 -5.83 -25.95
N LYS A 45 8.69 -7.10 -25.86
CA LYS A 45 7.82 -8.21 -25.46
C LYS A 45 7.23 -8.02 -24.06
N LYS A 46 8.02 -7.47 -23.10
CA LYS A 46 7.53 -7.17 -21.74
C LYS A 46 6.58 -5.99 -21.73
N ILE A 47 6.86 -4.95 -22.51
CA ILE A 47 5.96 -3.79 -22.65
C ILE A 47 4.60 -4.24 -23.19
N GLU A 48 4.58 -5.02 -24.27
CA GLU A 48 3.35 -5.56 -24.87
C GLU A 48 2.57 -6.46 -23.91
N ALA A 49 3.28 -7.28 -23.10
CA ALA A 49 2.65 -8.12 -22.09
C ALA A 49 1.97 -7.28 -21.00
N ILE A 50 2.64 -6.24 -20.49
CA ILE A 50 2.09 -5.32 -19.50
C ILE A 50 0.88 -4.57 -20.06
N GLU A 51 0.97 -4.05 -21.30
CA GLU A 51 -0.14 -3.35 -21.93
C GLU A 51 -1.35 -4.26 -22.15
N LYS A 52 -1.12 -5.52 -22.52
CA LYS A 52 -2.18 -6.52 -22.67
C LYS A 52 -2.86 -6.83 -21.34
N GLU A 53 -2.07 -7.00 -20.25
CA GLU A 53 -2.59 -7.21 -18.91
C GLU A 53 -3.48 -6.05 -18.46
N LEU A 54 -3.01 -4.81 -18.64
CA LEU A 54 -3.78 -3.63 -18.25
C LEU A 54 -5.08 -3.49 -19.06
N LYS A 55 -5.06 -3.77 -20.35
CA LYS A 55 -6.27 -3.76 -21.20
C LYS A 55 -7.26 -4.83 -20.79
N ALA A 56 -6.81 -6.04 -20.52
CA ALA A 56 -7.67 -7.14 -20.06
C ALA A 56 -8.37 -6.77 -18.75
N TYR A 57 -7.66 -6.07 -17.85
CA TYR A 57 -8.24 -5.59 -16.61
C TYR A 57 -9.31 -4.50 -16.84
N ASP A 58 -9.06 -3.56 -17.76
CA ASP A 58 -10.01 -2.48 -18.10
C ASP A 58 -11.26 -2.99 -18.81
N GLU A 59 -11.16 -4.06 -19.57
CA GLU A 59 -12.27 -4.68 -20.31
C GLU A 59 -13.14 -5.60 -19.42
N GLY A 60 -12.83 -5.70 -18.12
CA GLY A 60 -13.62 -6.51 -17.17
C GLY A 60 -13.62 -8.01 -17.48
N THR A 61 -12.69 -8.46 -18.31
CA THR A 61 -12.43 -9.89 -18.49
C THR A 61 -11.85 -10.37 -17.15
N ASP A 62 -12.72 -10.91 -16.27
CA ASP A 62 -12.31 -11.54 -15.03
C ASP A 62 -11.16 -12.51 -15.34
N VAL A 63 -9.95 -12.09 -15.01
CA VAL A 63 -8.89 -13.05 -14.79
C VAL A 63 -9.39 -13.84 -13.59
N GLU A 64 -9.90 -15.03 -13.84
CA GLU A 64 -10.35 -15.96 -12.82
C GLU A 64 -9.34 -15.89 -11.70
N GLN A 65 -9.81 -15.41 -10.56
CA GLN A 65 -9.01 -15.34 -9.34
C GLN A 65 -8.70 -16.80 -9.00
N ASP A 66 -7.51 -17.24 -9.37
CA ASP A 66 -7.02 -18.53 -8.93
C ASP A 66 -7.00 -18.49 -7.40
N PRO A 67 -7.84 -19.31 -6.71
CA PRO A 67 -7.96 -19.27 -5.26
C PRO A 67 -6.63 -19.56 -4.54
N GLU A 68 -5.64 -20.14 -5.25
CA GLU A 68 -4.32 -20.40 -4.71
C GLU A 68 -3.41 -19.16 -4.69
N LEU A 69 -3.58 -18.19 -5.63
CA LEU A 69 -2.83 -16.95 -5.61
C LEU A 69 -3.28 -16.02 -4.48
N SER A 70 -4.54 -16.11 -4.06
CA SER A 70 -5.09 -15.31 -2.95
C SER A 70 -4.46 -15.65 -1.59
N LYS A 71 -3.84 -16.82 -1.45
CA LYS A 71 -3.15 -17.25 -0.20
C LYS A 71 -1.77 -16.64 -0.02
N ASN A 72 -1.17 -16.09 -1.07
CA ASN A 72 0.18 -15.52 -1.05
C ASN A 72 0.21 -13.99 -0.98
N GLY A 73 -0.88 -13.33 -0.57
CA GLY A 73 -0.90 -11.88 -0.41
C GLY A 73 -0.80 -11.10 -1.73
N ALA A 74 -0.92 -11.75 -2.88
CA ALA A 74 -0.97 -11.09 -4.16
C ALA A 74 -2.28 -10.27 -4.23
N SER A 75 -2.13 -8.96 -4.24
CA SER A 75 -3.21 -7.99 -4.32
C SER A 75 -4.01 -8.21 -5.60
N SER A 76 -5.32 -8.45 -5.47
CA SER A 76 -6.28 -8.50 -6.59
C SER A 76 -6.50 -7.13 -7.26
N HIS A 77 -5.64 -6.17 -6.97
CA HIS A 77 -5.77 -4.81 -7.46
C HIS A 77 -4.99 -4.61 -8.74
N LYS A 78 -5.56 -3.84 -9.66
CA LYS A 78 -4.89 -3.39 -10.88
C LYS A 78 -3.53 -2.77 -10.55
N ARG A 79 -2.53 -3.11 -11.35
CA ARG A 79 -1.19 -2.51 -11.24
C ARG A 79 -1.23 -1.06 -11.69
N HIS A 80 -0.69 -0.16 -10.90
CA HIS A 80 -0.56 1.25 -11.26
C HIS A 80 0.71 1.48 -12.08
N ILE A 81 0.57 1.43 -13.40
CA ILE A 81 1.68 1.63 -14.35
C ILE A 81 1.39 2.83 -15.23
N SER A 82 2.37 3.71 -15.34
CA SER A 82 2.33 4.89 -16.19
C SER A 82 3.36 4.78 -17.32
N PHE A 83 2.91 5.01 -18.55
CA PHE A 83 3.75 5.03 -19.74
C PHE A 83 4.03 6.49 -20.13
N GLY A 84 5.17 7.03 -19.67
CA GLY A 84 5.64 8.35 -20.07
C GLY A 84 6.27 8.33 -21.48
N SER A 85 6.82 9.46 -21.95
CA SER A 85 7.53 9.54 -23.23
C SER A 85 8.73 8.59 -23.28
N ASP A 86 9.61 8.68 -22.29
CA ASP A 86 10.89 7.97 -22.25
C ASP A 86 10.94 6.87 -21.20
N PHE A 87 10.04 6.91 -20.23
CA PHE A 87 10.05 6.04 -19.06
C PHE A 87 8.77 5.23 -18.93
N ILE A 88 8.90 4.04 -18.36
CA ILE A 88 7.80 3.27 -17.78
C ILE A 88 7.98 3.33 -16.26
N THR A 89 6.90 3.67 -15.57
CA THR A 89 6.88 3.84 -14.11
C THR A 89 5.81 2.95 -13.53
N GLN A 90 6.17 2.11 -12.57
CA GLN A 90 5.24 1.32 -11.77
C GLN A 90 5.26 1.80 -10.33
N TYR A 91 4.07 1.96 -9.76
CA TYR A 91 3.89 2.28 -8.35
C TYR A 91 3.51 1.01 -7.60
N CYS A 92 4.24 0.72 -6.53
CA CYS A 92 4.15 -0.52 -5.77
C CYS A 92 3.71 -0.23 -4.33
N TYR A 93 2.76 -0.99 -3.84
CA TYR A 93 2.16 -0.85 -2.52
C TYR A 93 2.70 -1.87 -1.51
N THR A 94 3.33 -2.93 -2.02
CA THR A 94 3.96 -3.99 -1.24
C THR A 94 5.37 -4.25 -1.74
N GLU A 95 6.15 -4.97 -0.93
CA GLU A 95 7.50 -5.41 -1.30
C GLU A 95 7.45 -6.40 -2.48
N ASP A 96 6.46 -7.29 -2.49
CA ASP A 96 6.27 -8.27 -3.57
C ASP A 96 5.99 -7.57 -4.92
N GLU A 97 5.12 -6.53 -4.90
CA GLU A 97 4.88 -5.72 -6.09
C GLU A 97 6.16 -5.02 -6.56
N ARG A 98 7.02 -4.59 -5.64
CA ARG A 98 8.32 -3.98 -5.97
C ARG A 98 9.25 -4.96 -6.66
N LEU A 99 9.40 -6.16 -6.11
CA LEU A 99 10.24 -7.22 -6.68
C LEU A 99 9.75 -7.62 -8.08
N GLN A 100 8.44 -7.76 -8.25
CA GLN A 100 7.85 -8.03 -9.56
C GLN A 100 8.14 -6.89 -10.55
N ALA A 101 7.97 -5.63 -10.12
CA ALA A 101 8.25 -4.47 -10.96
C ALA A 101 9.71 -4.41 -11.42
N ILE A 102 10.66 -4.76 -10.54
CA ILE A 102 12.09 -4.86 -10.89
C ILE A 102 12.30 -5.93 -11.96
N ALA A 103 11.68 -7.11 -11.79
CA ALA A 103 11.78 -8.18 -12.77
C ALA A 103 11.20 -7.79 -14.15
N ASP A 104 10.09 -7.06 -14.15
CA ASP A 104 9.36 -6.66 -15.37
C ASP A 104 10.04 -5.50 -16.11
N LEU A 105 10.49 -4.50 -15.39
CA LEU A 105 11.05 -3.27 -15.97
C LEU A 105 12.51 -3.40 -16.41
N GLY A 106 13.11 -4.58 -16.26
CA GLY A 106 14.43 -4.86 -16.82
C GLY A 106 15.59 -4.46 -15.90
N PRO A 107 16.85 -4.45 -16.42
CA PRO A 107 18.04 -4.24 -15.63
C PRO A 107 18.13 -2.80 -15.10
N ASP A 108 18.65 -2.65 -13.90
CA ASP A 108 18.94 -1.37 -13.23
C ASP A 108 17.80 -0.35 -13.26
N PRO A 109 16.60 -0.66 -12.75
CA PRO A 109 15.55 0.32 -12.63
C PRO A 109 15.87 1.31 -11.51
N GLU A 110 15.43 2.55 -11.68
CA GLU A 110 15.45 3.53 -10.60
C GLU A 110 14.35 3.21 -9.59
N ILE A 111 14.71 3.03 -8.33
CA ILE A 111 13.79 2.71 -7.24
C ILE A 111 13.76 3.89 -6.28
N THR A 112 12.57 4.42 -6.02
CA THR A 112 12.34 5.46 -5.01
C THR A 112 11.40 4.90 -3.94
N ARG A 113 11.78 5.01 -2.68
CA ARG A 113 10.89 4.71 -1.54
C ARG A 113 10.24 5.98 -1.07
N PHE A 114 8.90 5.99 -1.00
CA PHE A 114 8.13 7.10 -0.45
C PHE A 114 7.99 6.95 1.07
N LYS A 115 8.42 7.95 1.81
CA LYS A 115 8.27 8.01 3.28
C LYS A 115 7.01 8.75 3.71
N GLY A 116 6.41 9.52 2.80
CA GLY A 116 5.18 10.27 3.04
C GLY A 116 4.63 10.89 1.76
N LEU A 117 3.40 11.40 1.85
CA LEU A 117 2.68 12.01 0.71
C LEU A 117 3.40 13.23 0.11
N GLY A 118 4.19 13.95 0.91
CA GLY A 118 4.94 15.12 0.44
C GLY A 118 6.05 14.82 -0.57
N GLU A 119 6.41 13.54 -0.74
CA GLU A 119 7.41 13.10 -1.73
C GLU A 119 6.78 12.74 -3.08
N ILE A 120 5.45 12.70 -3.14
CA ILE A 120 4.68 12.40 -4.36
C ILE A 120 4.22 13.72 -4.96
N SER A 121 4.56 13.97 -6.21
CA SER A 121 4.10 15.19 -6.89
C SER A 121 2.57 15.15 -7.11
N PRO A 122 1.90 16.32 -7.19
CA PRO A 122 0.46 16.37 -7.46
C PRO A 122 0.04 15.64 -8.75
N ASP A 123 0.88 15.67 -9.76
CA ASP A 123 0.62 14.99 -11.03
C ASP A 123 0.74 13.47 -10.93
N GLU A 124 1.65 12.98 -10.10
CA GLU A 124 1.73 11.56 -9.77
C GLU A 124 0.56 11.13 -8.89
N PHE A 125 0.16 11.97 -7.92
CA PHE A 125 -0.91 11.67 -6.98
C PHE A 125 -2.25 11.46 -7.67
N LYS A 126 -2.54 12.17 -8.76
CA LYS A 126 -3.75 11.98 -9.58
C LYS A 126 -3.95 10.53 -10.02
N ASN A 127 -2.85 9.81 -10.25
CA ASN A 127 -2.91 8.41 -10.69
C ASN A 127 -3.42 7.46 -9.62
N PHE A 128 -3.42 7.87 -8.34
CA PHE A 128 -3.81 7.01 -7.21
C PHE A 128 -5.22 7.27 -6.69
N ILE A 129 -5.83 8.41 -7.06
CA ILE A 129 -7.16 8.82 -6.61
C ILE A 129 -8.23 8.72 -7.71
N GLY A 130 -7.88 8.09 -8.84
CA GLY A 130 -8.79 7.85 -9.96
C GLY A 130 -9.72 6.65 -9.75
N ALA A 131 -10.15 6.05 -10.84
CA ALA A 131 -11.04 4.87 -10.83
C ALA A 131 -10.44 3.67 -10.08
N ASP A 132 -9.11 3.54 -10.10
CA ASP A 132 -8.37 2.43 -9.47
C ASP A 132 -7.89 2.77 -8.04
N ILE A 133 -8.56 3.70 -7.37
CA ILE A 133 -8.23 4.09 -5.99
C ILE A 133 -8.27 2.88 -5.06
N ARG A 134 -7.19 2.67 -4.29
CA ARG A 134 -7.11 1.59 -3.30
C ARG A 134 -7.57 2.11 -1.95
N LEU A 135 -8.74 1.64 -1.51
CA LEU A 135 -9.35 2.02 -0.24
C LEU A 135 -9.49 0.79 0.66
N GLU A 136 -8.97 0.92 1.86
CA GLU A 136 -9.16 -0.06 2.92
C GLU A 136 -10.27 0.41 3.86
N LYS A 137 -11.35 -0.36 3.94
CA LYS A 137 -12.48 -0.02 4.80
C LYS A 137 -12.13 -0.28 6.26
N VAL A 138 -12.35 0.72 7.10
CA VAL A 138 -12.22 0.55 8.55
C VAL A 138 -13.46 -0.18 9.07
N THR A 139 -13.25 -1.35 9.69
CA THR A 139 -14.30 -2.18 10.26
C THR A 139 -14.01 -2.47 11.72
N LEU A 140 -15.07 -2.68 12.49
CA LEU A 140 -15.00 -3.19 13.87
C LEU A 140 -15.32 -4.67 13.86
N SER A 141 -14.46 -5.49 14.45
CA SER A 141 -14.74 -6.90 14.65
C SER A 141 -15.81 -7.08 15.73
N LYS A 142 -16.61 -8.13 15.59
CA LYS A 142 -17.60 -8.49 16.65
C LYS A 142 -16.81 -8.93 17.90
N GLY A 143 -16.89 -8.15 18.95
CA GLY A 143 -16.16 -8.41 20.21
C GLY A 143 -15.06 -7.41 20.50
N ASP A 144 -14.76 -6.47 19.60
CA ASP A 144 -13.83 -5.39 19.92
C ASP A 144 -14.41 -4.56 21.05
N GLN A 145 -13.72 -4.59 22.18
CA GLN A 145 -14.03 -3.75 23.35
C GLN A 145 -13.48 -2.35 23.07
N VAL A 146 -14.18 -1.61 22.19
CA VAL A 146 -13.75 -0.29 21.71
C VAL A 146 -13.41 0.66 22.85
N ALA A 147 -14.19 0.63 23.92
CA ALA A 147 -13.96 1.48 25.09
C ALA A 147 -12.64 1.15 25.79
N GLU A 148 -12.34 -0.13 25.99
CA GLU A 148 -11.08 -0.58 26.59
C GLU A 148 -9.87 -0.27 25.70
N LEU A 149 -10.00 -0.48 24.40
CA LEU A 149 -8.96 -0.12 23.44
C LEU A 149 -8.69 1.38 23.42
N LEU A 150 -9.74 2.21 23.46
CA LEU A 150 -9.60 3.67 23.51
C LEU A 150 -8.94 4.10 24.83
N GLU A 151 -9.36 3.53 25.96
CA GLU A 151 -8.74 3.82 27.26
C GLU A 151 -7.29 3.37 27.28
N TYR A 152 -6.99 2.20 26.72
CA TYR A 152 -5.64 1.68 26.64
C TYR A 152 -4.74 2.57 25.78
N TYR A 153 -5.15 2.93 24.55
CA TYR A 153 -4.31 3.70 23.61
C TYR A 153 -4.30 5.20 23.88
N MET A 154 -5.37 5.77 24.42
CA MET A 154 -5.56 7.21 24.60
C MET A 154 -5.70 7.64 26.05
N GLY A 155 -5.81 6.68 26.99
CA GLY A 155 -5.92 6.94 28.42
C GLY A 155 -4.61 7.39 29.07
N LYS A 156 -4.65 7.59 30.39
CA LYS A 156 -3.51 8.07 31.17
C LYS A 156 -2.53 6.97 31.63
N ASN A 157 -2.78 5.70 31.30
CA ASN A 157 -2.01 4.53 31.74
C ASN A 157 -0.68 4.36 30.97
N THR A 158 0.21 5.30 31.12
CA THR A 158 1.50 5.36 30.39
C THR A 158 2.38 4.14 30.65
N MET A 159 2.37 3.62 31.88
CA MET A 159 3.19 2.46 32.28
C MET A 159 2.77 1.18 31.56
N GLU A 160 1.48 0.88 31.50
CA GLU A 160 0.97 -0.33 30.82
C GLU A 160 1.25 -0.28 29.32
N ARG A 161 1.11 0.90 28.69
CA ARG A 161 1.47 1.09 27.28
C ARG A 161 2.95 0.89 27.02
N GLN A 162 3.80 1.37 27.93
CA GLN A 162 5.24 1.19 27.81
C GLN A 162 5.60 -0.29 27.88
N ASN A 163 5.04 -1.03 28.84
CA ASN A 163 5.26 -2.47 28.95
C ASN A 163 4.75 -3.22 27.70
N PHE A 164 3.55 -2.89 27.23
CA PHE A 164 3.02 -3.49 26.02
C PHE A 164 3.92 -3.24 24.80
N ILE A 165 4.46 -2.03 24.64
CA ILE A 165 5.39 -1.70 23.54
C ILE A 165 6.67 -2.53 23.68
N ILE A 166 7.20 -2.68 24.89
CA ILE A 166 8.42 -3.47 25.15
C ILE A 166 8.17 -4.95 24.83
N ASP A 167 7.03 -5.49 25.29
CA ASP A 167 6.69 -6.91 25.14
C ASP A 167 6.37 -7.28 23.68
N ASN A 168 5.91 -6.33 22.87
CA ASN A 168 5.54 -6.53 21.49
C ASN A 168 6.49 -5.83 20.49
N LEU A 169 7.63 -5.34 20.96
CA LEU A 169 8.62 -4.68 20.10
C LEU A 169 9.28 -5.71 19.19
N VAL A 170 8.94 -5.66 17.91
CA VAL A 170 9.67 -6.38 16.86
C VAL A 170 10.77 -5.43 16.38
N ILE A 171 12.01 -5.76 16.73
CA ILE A 171 13.18 -5.08 16.17
C ILE A 171 13.41 -5.69 14.81
N GLU A 172 13.09 -4.97 13.74
CA GLU A 172 13.62 -5.29 12.42
C GLU A 172 15.14 -5.01 12.50
N GLU A 173 15.95 -6.06 12.50
CA GLU A 173 17.38 -5.89 12.27
C GLU A 173 17.51 -5.27 10.88
N ASP A 174 17.96 -4.02 10.84
CA ASP A 174 18.44 -3.42 9.60
C ASP A 174 19.58 -4.33 9.14
N ILE A 175 19.29 -5.15 8.11
CA ILE A 175 20.35 -5.86 7.39
C ILE A 175 21.14 -4.74 6.75
N ALA A 176 22.23 -4.36 7.41
CA ALA A 176 23.24 -3.50 6.82
C ALA A 176 23.73 -4.26 5.58
N GLU A 177 23.30 -3.81 4.41
CA GLU A 177 23.92 -4.25 3.16
C GLU A 177 25.38 -3.83 3.26
N GLU A 178 26.25 -4.77 3.61
CA GLU A 178 27.70 -4.65 3.44
C GLU A 178 27.95 -4.51 1.93
N TYR A 179 28.11 -3.28 1.51
CA TYR A 179 28.73 -2.99 0.22
C TYR A 179 30.26 -3.14 0.41
N GLU A 180 30.79 -4.29 0.04
CA GLU A 180 32.15 -4.43 -0.43
C GLU A 180 32.23 -4.23 -1.96
#